data_41d86bd301fc5337259f46b5835004f3
#
_entry.id   41d86bd301fc5337259f46b5835004f3
#
_cell.length_a   1.000
_cell.length_b   1.000
_cell.length_c   1.000
_cell.angle_alpha   90.00
_cell.angle_beta   90.00
_cell.angle_gamma   90.00
#
_symmetry.space_group_name_H-M   'P 1'
#
loop_
_entity.id
_entity.type
_entity.pdbx_description
1 polymer ?
#
loop_
_entity_poly.entity_id
_entity_poly.type
_entity_poly.pdbx_seq_one_letter_code
_entity_poly.pdbx_strand_id
1 'polypeptide(L)'
;MHIHILGICGTFMGGAAILARQLGHKVTGSDANVYPPMSTLLESQGIEIIEGFDPSQLNPAPDLVVIGNAMSRGNPCVEYVLNHNLRYTSGPQWLQEFLLHERWVLAVSGTHGKTTTSSMLAWILEDCGYQPGFLVGGVLGNFGVSARLGESMFFVVEADEYDSAFFDKRSKFVHYHPRTLIMNNLEFDHADIFDDLEAIKRQFHHLVRTVPGNGRILAPKQDAALTDVLSRGCWSDQEFSGQDGEWQAVKLSKDGSHFEVWLQGEQVGTVQWDLVGDHNVDNALMAIAAARHVGVTPDLACEALGRFINTKRRLELKGEINGVAVYDDFAHHPTAIELTLAGLRNKVGDKKIIAVLEPRSATMKRGVHKETLAASLKQADEVFLYQPESIAWSVQDVAAQCQQPAFTSDNIDQFVANIAQRAEAGTQILVMSNGGFEGIHGKLLTALENSTR
;
A
#
# COMPACT_ATOMS: atom_id res chain seq x y z
N MET A 1 -17.91 18.84 -16.74
CA MET A 1 -16.62 19.28 -17.33
C MET A 1 -15.98 18.12 -18.07
N HIS A 2 -15.14 18.41 -19.06
CA HIS A 2 -14.23 17.45 -19.66
C HIS A 2 -12.88 17.53 -18.94
N ILE A 3 -12.49 16.45 -18.30
CA ILE A 3 -11.21 16.31 -17.59
C ILE A 3 -10.33 15.34 -18.35
N HIS A 4 -9.10 15.76 -18.70
CA HIS A 4 -8.10 14.90 -19.30
C HIS A 4 -6.97 14.62 -18.31
N ILE A 5 -6.61 13.34 -18.11
CA ILE A 5 -5.66 12.91 -17.09
C ILE A 5 -4.37 12.39 -17.74
N LEU A 6 -3.25 13.04 -17.49
CA LEU A 6 -1.92 12.57 -17.94
C LEU A 6 -1.32 11.61 -16.89
N GLY A 7 -0.95 10.41 -17.31
CA GLY A 7 -0.50 9.32 -16.44
C GLY A 7 -1.66 8.57 -15.78
N ILE A 8 -2.75 8.37 -16.51
CA ILE A 8 -4.02 7.83 -15.99
C ILE A 8 -3.92 6.39 -15.49
N CYS A 9 -2.99 5.58 -15.99
CA CYS A 9 -2.85 4.17 -15.61
C CYS A 9 -2.11 3.96 -14.28
N GLY A 10 -1.60 5.02 -13.64
CA GLY A 10 -1.11 4.95 -12.27
C GLY A 10 -2.24 4.66 -11.28
N THR A 11 -2.00 3.88 -10.22
CA THR A 11 -3.04 3.42 -9.28
C THR A 11 -3.85 4.57 -8.69
N PHE A 12 -3.17 5.61 -8.20
CA PHE A 12 -3.83 6.81 -7.66
C PHE A 12 -4.61 7.57 -8.75
N MET A 13 -3.98 7.79 -9.91
CA MET A 13 -4.58 8.57 -11.00
C MET A 13 -5.78 7.85 -11.63
N GLY A 14 -5.70 6.52 -11.77
CA GLY A 14 -6.82 5.69 -12.21
C GLY A 14 -8.00 5.74 -11.24
N GLY A 15 -7.73 5.68 -9.94
CA GLY A 15 -8.75 5.86 -8.91
C GLY A 15 -9.40 7.25 -8.96
N ALA A 16 -8.59 8.32 -9.12
CA ALA A 16 -9.10 9.68 -9.31
C ALA A 16 -9.96 9.81 -10.59
N ALA A 17 -9.58 9.13 -11.67
CA ALA A 17 -10.37 9.07 -12.90
C ALA A 17 -11.76 8.44 -12.69
N ILE A 18 -11.82 7.33 -11.95
CA ILE A 18 -13.08 6.67 -11.57
C ILE A 18 -13.96 7.62 -10.75
N LEU A 19 -13.39 8.28 -9.73
CA LEU A 19 -14.11 9.25 -8.91
C LEU A 19 -14.63 10.44 -9.72
N ALA A 20 -13.81 10.98 -10.64
CA ALA A 20 -14.22 12.04 -11.54
C ALA A 20 -15.39 11.62 -12.43
N ARG A 21 -15.37 10.38 -12.93
CA ARG A 21 -16.46 9.81 -13.72
C ARG A 21 -17.74 9.66 -12.89
N GLN A 22 -17.63 9.18 -11.64
CA GLN A 22 -18.76 9.03 -10.71
C GLN A 22 -19.36 10.40 -10.30
N LEU A 23 -18.54 11.46 -10.27
CA LEU A 23 -19.00 12.85 -10.09
C LEU A 23 -19.71 13.42 -11.33
N GLY A 24 -19.85 12.64 -12.41
CA GLY A 24 -20.57 13.06 -13.62
C GLY A 24 -19.71 13.82 -14.64
N HIS A 25 -18.38 13.81 -14.50
CA HIS A 25 -17.49 14.43 -15.49
C HIS A 25 -17.28 13.51 -16.70
N LYS A 26 -17.05 14.10 -17.88
CA LYS A 26 -16.44 13.40 -18.99
C LYS A 26 -14.96 13.24 -18.68
N VAL A 27 -14.46 12.01 -18.69
CA VAL A 27 -13.05 11.71 -18.36
C VAL A 27 -12.40 11.04 -19.56
N THR A 28 -11.23 11.54 -19.95
CA THR A 28 -10.29 10.93 -20.88
C THR A 28 -8.91 10.95 -20.26
N GLY A 29 -7.98 10.18 -20.77
CA GLY A 29 -6.61 10.26 -20.27
C GLY A 29 -5.61 9.52 -21.15
N SER A 30 -4.34 9.74 -20.86
CA SER A 30 -3.24 9.12 -21.58
C SER A 30 -2.16 8.60 -20.66
N ASP A 31 -1.47 7.56 -21.13
CA ASP A 31 -0.34 6.95 -20.45
C ASP A 31 0.63 6.34 -21.47
N ALA A 32 1.90 6.24 -21.12
CA ALA A 32 2.89 5.51 -21.92
C ALA A 32 2.73 3.99 -21.79
N ASN A 33 2.12 3.51 -20.69
CA ASN A 33 2.02 2.10 -20.34
C ASN A 33 0.55 1.71 -20.09
N VAL A 34 -0.14 1.40 -21.18
CA VAL A 34 -1.57 1.00 -21.16
C VAL A 34 -1.67 -0.52 -21.13
N TYR A 35 -1.77 -1.12 -19.95
CA TYR A 35 -1.90 -2.57 -19.77
C TYR A 35 -2.75 -2.95 -18.54
N PRO A 36 -3.34 -4.16 -18.53
CA PRO A 36 -4.08 -4.65 -17.37
C PRO A 36 -3.25 -4.72 -16.08
N PRO A 37 -3.86 -4.58 -14.88
CA PRO A 37 -5.31 -4.54 -14.66
C PRO A 37 -5.95 -3.14 -14.76
N MET A 38 -5.15 -2.06 -14.73
CA MET A 38 -5.70 -0.69 -14.66
C MET A 38 -6.41 -0.29 -15.95
N SER A 39 -5.84 -0.59 -17.13
CA SER A 39 -6.49 -0.26 -18.40
C SER A 39 -7.87 -0.90 -18.51
N THR A 40 -7.98 -2.20 -18.21
CA THR A 40 -9.25 -2.93 -18.23
C THR A 40 -10.27 -2.35 -17.22
N LEU A 41 -9.81 -1.95 -16.04
CA LEU A 41 -10.67 -1.34 -15.03
C LEU A 41 -11.23 0.00 -15.51
N LEU A 42 -10.39 0.88 -16.08
CA LEU A 42 -10.80 2.19 -16.59
C LEU A 42 -11.75 2.07 -17.80
N GLU A 43 -11.44 1.19 -18.74
CA GLU A 43 -12.28 0.90 -19.90
C GLU A 43 -13.68 0.39 -19.48
N SER A 44 -13.74 -0.48 -18.45
CA SER A 44 -15.01 -0.96 -17.89
C SER A 44 -15.88 0.14 -17.30
N GLN A 45 -15.27 1.27 -16.89
CA GLN A 45 -15.95 2.47 -16.40
C GLN A 45 -16.30 3.46 -17.55
N GLY A 46 -16.08 3.09 -18.80
CA GLY A 46 -16.33 3.94 -19.97
C GLY A 46 -15.38 5.13 -20.07
N ILE A 47 -14.17 5.01 -19.57
CA ILE A 47 -13.11 6.02 -19.65
C ILE A 47 -12.25 5.70 -20.86
N GLU A 48 -12.10 6.69 -21.77
CA GLU A 48 -11.25 6.60 -22.94
C GLU A 48 -9.78 6.78 -22.57
N ILE A 49 -8.95 5.79 -22.91
CA ILE A 49 -7.51 5.79 -22.65
C ILE A 49 -6.76 5.88 -23.98
N ILE A 50 -5.80 6.78 -24.06
CA ILE A 50 -4.94 6.98 -25.22
C ILE A 50 -3.51 6.55 -24.85
N GLU A 51 -2.91 5.68 -25.64
CA GLU A 51 -1.51 5.30 -25.46
C GLU A 51 -0.59 6.38 -26.05
N GLY A 52 0.41 6.79 -25.26
CA GLY A 52 1.34 7.85 -25.62
C GLY A 52 0.85 9.26 -25.28
N PHE A 53 1.70 10.26 -25.59
CA PHE A 53 1.50 11.66 -25.21
C PHE A 53 1.56 12.59 -26.42
N ASP A 54 0.78 12.31 -27.47
CA ASP A 54 0.64 13.21 -28.63
C ASP A 54 -0.25 14.40 -28.25
N PRO A 55 0.20 15.65 -28.43
CA PRO A 55 -0.58 16.84 -28.09
C PRO A 55 -1.92 16.97 -28.80
N SER A 56 -2.12 16.32 -29.95
CA SER A 56 -3.41 16.33 -30.68
C SER A 56 -4.58 15.80 -29.84
N GLN A 57 -4.33 14.96 -28.84
CA GLN A 57 -5.34 14.45 -27.90
C GLN A 57 -5.94 15.54 -26.99
N LEU A 58 -5.26 16.70 -26.88
CA LEU A 58 -5.75 17.87 -26.15
C LEU A 58 -6.52 18.85 -27.04
N ASN A 59 -6.90 18.44 -28.25
CA ASN A 59 -7.70 19.22 -29.18
C ASN A 59 -8.96 18.45 -29.63
N PRO A 60 -10.20 18.91 -29.26
CA PRO A 60 -10.50 20.18 -28.59
C PRO A 60 -10.00 20.19 -27.14
N ALA A 61 -9.61 21.38 -26.66
CA ALA A 61 -9.05 21.55 -25.32
C ALA A 61 -10.03 21.07 -24.24
N PRO A 62 -9.58 20.24 -23.29
CA PRO A 62 -10.38 19.86 -22.11
C PRO A 62 -10.58 21.08 -21.19
N ASP A 63 -11.63 21.05 -20.37
CA ASP A 63 -11.87 22.10 -19.37
C ASP A 63 -10.78 22.11 -18.29
N LEU A 64 -10.15 20.96 -18.01
CA LEU A 64 -9.10 20.79 -17.02
C LEU A 64 -8.18 19.63 -17.40
N VAL A 65 -6.87 19.84 -17.29
CA VAL A 65 -5.87 18.78 -17.37
C VAL A 65 -5.38 18.43 -15.97
N VAL A 66 -5.50 17.14 -15.58
CA VAL A 66 -4.95 16.63 -14.30
C VAL A 66 -3.64 15.92 -14.59
N ILE A 67 -2.55 16.38 -13.99
CA ILE A 67 -1.20 15.91 -14.28
C ILE A 67 -0.71 15.00 -13.16
N GLY A 68 -0.41 13.73 -13.49
CA GLY A 68 0.13 12.76 -12.55
C GLY A 68 1.60 13.05 -12.18
N ASN A 69 2.03 12.56 -11.03
CA ASN A 69 3.37 12.80 -10.48
C ASN A 69 4.50 12.16 -11.31
N ALA A 70 4.20 11.15 -12.11
CA ALA A 70 5.18 10.54 -13.02
C ALA A 70 5.51 11.41 -14.24
N MET A 71 4.71 12.46 -14.49
CA MET A 71 4.93 13.38 -15.61
C MET A 71 6.03 14.38 -15.28
N SER A 72 6.79 14.78 -16.31
CA SER A 72 7.90 15.75 -16.17
C SER A 72 7.96 16.72 -17.34
N ARG A 73 8.77 17.76 -17.18
CA ARG A 73 9.11 18.66 -18.30
C ARG A 73 9.77 17.86 -19.44
N GLY A 74 9.48 18.24 -20.66
CA GLY A 74 9.86 17.52 -21.88
C GLY A 74 8.83 16.52 -22.37
N ASN A 75 7.80 16.17 -21.56
CA ASN A 75 6.67 15.40 -22.05
C ASN A 75 5.83 16.26 -23.04
N PRO A 76 5.55 15.78 -24.28
CA PRO A 76 4.90 16.60 -25.29
C PRO A 76 3.54 17.20 -24.88
N CYS A 77 2.71 16.43 -24.16
CA CYS A 77 1.43 16.94 -23.64
C CYS A 77 1.62 17.96 -22.52
N VAL A 78 2.60 17.75 -21.61
CA VAL A 78 2.93 18.73 -20.58
C VAL A 78 3.38 20.06 -21.21
N GLU A 79 4.30 20.01 -22.19
CA GLU A 79 4.75 21.21 -22.88
C GLU A 79 3.62 21.90 -23.64
N TYR A 80 2.72 21.14 -24.25
CA TYR A 80 1.55 21.69 -24.91
C TYR A 80 0.63 22.42 -23.94
N VAL A 81 0.34 21.82 -22.77
CA VAL A 81 -0.48 22.43 -21.70
C VAL A 81 0.10 23.77 -21.28
N LEU A 82 1.41 23.82 -21.02
CA LEU A 82 2.10 25.04 -20.58
C LEU A 82 2.14 26.11 -21.68
N ASN A 83 2.49 25.73 -22.91
CA ASN A 83 2.63 26.64 -24.04
C ASN A 83 1.30 27.29 -24.47
N HIS A 84 0.17 26.56 -24.28
CA HIS A 84 -1.16 27.06 -24.63
C HIS A 84 -1.94 27.58 -23.43
N ASN A 85 -1.28 27.68 -22.25
CA ASN A 85 -1.88 28.15 -21.00
C ASN A 85 -3.22 27.43 -20.70
N LEU A 86 -3.30 26.11 -20.94
CA LEU A 86 -4.46 25.34 -20.57
C LEU A 86 -4.57 25.24 -19.05
N ARG A 87 -5.79 25.19 -18.53
CA ARG A 87 -6.02 25.01 -17.08
C ARG A 87 -5.53 23.61 -16.66
N TYR A 88 -4.67 23.55 -15.65
CA TYR A 88 -4.15 22.29 -15.13
C TYR A 88 -4.03 22.30 -13.60
N THR A 89 -3.98 21.08 -13.03
CA THR A 89 -3.81 20.83 -11.60
C THR A 89 -3.13 19.47 -11.37
N SER A 90 -2.73 19.18 -10.13
CA SER A 90 -2.27 17.86 -9.73
C SER A 90 -3.45 16.95 -9.34
N GLY A 91 -3.26 15.63 -9.36
CA GLY A 91 -4.27 14.68 -8.89
C GLY A 91 -4.71 14.92 -7.45
N PRO A 92 -3.78 15.06 -6.47
CA PRO A 92 -4.14 15.35 -5.08
C PRO A 92 -4.89 16.67 -4.87
N GLN A 93 -4.49 17.73 -5.56
CA GLN A 93 -5.18 19.01 -5.49
C GLN A 93 -6.58 18.92 -6.10
N TRP A 94 -6.73 18.24 -7.26
CA TRP A 94 -8.03 17.97 -7.85
C TRP A 94 -8.95 17.23 -6.88
N LEU A 95 -8.44 16.18 -6.26
CA LEU A 95 -9.20 15.37 -5.30
C LEU A 95 -9.70 16.23 -4.12
N GLN A 96 -8.86 17.10 -3.59
CA GLN A 96 -9.22 18.01 -2.52
C GLN A 96 -10.30 19.01 -2.94
N GLU A 97 -10.09 19.71 -4.07
CA GLU A 97 -10.96 20.79 -4.54
C GLU A 97 -12.35 20.29 -4.98
N PHE A 98 -12.43 19.11 -5.59
CA PHE A 98 -13.67 18.62 -6.21
C PHE A 98 -14.40 17.56 -5.38
N LEU A 99 -13.76 16.99 -4.35
CA LEU A 99 -14.36 15.92 -3.56
C LEU A 99 -14.13 16.07 -2.06
N LEU A 100 -12.89 16.20 -1.58
CA LEU A 100 -12.59 16.04 -0.17
C LEU A 100 -13.02 17.22 0.71
N HIS A 101 -13.11 18.43 0.16
CA HIS A 101 -13.41 19.64 0.94
C HIS A 101 -14.80 19.62 1.61
N GLU A 102 -15.75 18.81 1.09
CA GLU A 102 -17.08 18.61 1.66
C GLU A 102 -17.20 17.30 2.48
N ARG A 103 -16.11 16.57 2.65
CA ARG A 103 -16.10 15.25 3.29
C ARG A 103 -15.39 15.29 4.65
N TRP A 104 -15.79 14.36 5.50
CA TRP A 104 -14.97 13.99 6.65
C TRP A 104 -13.88 13.03 6.17
N VAL A 105 -12.68 13.53 5.95
CA VAL A 105 -11.58 12.75 5.44
C VAL A 105 -10.90 11.97 6.59
N LEU A 106 -10.81 10.64 6.39
CA LEU A 106 -10.03 9.74 7.23
C LEU A 106 -8.80 9.31 6.40
N ALA A 107 -7.63 9.84 6.74
CA ALA A 107 -6.40 9.58 6.01
C ALA A 107 -5.52 8.58 6.76
N VAL A 108 -4.91 7.66 6.02
CA VAL A 108 -3.98 6.66 6.55
C VAL A 108 -2.61 6.86 5.93
N SER A 109 -1.66 7.35 6.71
CA SER A 109 -0.26 7.59 6.34
C SER A 109 0.68 6.61 7.05
N GLY A 110 1.94 6.60 6.63
CA GLY A 110 2.99 5.76 7.18
C GLY A 110 3.83 5.10 6.09
N THR A 111 4.99 4.58 6.44
CA THR A 111 5.84 3.87 5.49
C THR A 111 5.20 2.54 5.09
N HIS A 112 4.67 1.80 6.07
CA HIS A 112 4.07 0.47 5.86
C HIS A 112 2.62 0.41 6.35
N GLY A 113 1.85 -0.56 5.85
CA GLY A 113 0.50 -0.85 6.29
C GLY A 113 -0.60 0.07 5.79
N LYS A 114 -0.29 1.17 5.07
CA LYS A 114 -1.26 2.15 4.54
C LYS A 114 -2.48 1.50 3.87
N THR A 115 -2.22 0.69 2.85
CA THR A 115 -3.26 0.02 2.04
C THR A 115 -4.15 -0.89 2.88
N THR A 116 -3.54 -1.73 3.73
CA THR A 116 -4.26 -2.67 4.59
C THR A 116 -5.12 -1.93 5.61
N THR A 117 -4.55 -0.93 6.31
CA THR A 117 -5.29 -0.14 7.31
C THR A 117 -6.42 0.67 6.68
N SER A 118 -6.19 1.29 5.52
CA SER A 118 -7.25 1.99 4.76
C SER A 118 -8.37 1.05 4.35
N SER A 119 -8.02 -0.16 3.92
CA SER A 119 -9.01 -1.18 3.53
C SER A 119 -9.82 -1.68 4.72
N MET A 120 -9.17 -1.94 5.87
CA MET A 120 -9.84 -2.29 7.12
C MET A 120 -10.80 -1.19 7.56
N LEU A 121 -10.35 0.07 7.55
CA LEU A 121 -11.15 1.22 7.95
C LEU A 121 -12.37 1.41 7.03
N ALA A 122 -12.16 1.35 5.70
CA ALA A 122 -13.26 1.43 4.73
C ALA A 122 -14.27 0.30 4.94
N TRP A 123 -13.80 -0.92 5.21
CA TRP A 123 -14.66 -2.07 5.47
C TRP A 123 -15.43 -1.94 6.79
N ILE A 124 -14.80 -1.54 7.90
CA ILE A 124 -15.48 -1.29 9.17
C ILE A 124 -16.63 -0.31 8.97
N LEU A 125 -16.38 0.80 8.28
CA LEU A 125 -17.42 1.81 8.00
C LEU A 125 -18.54 1.24 7.12
N GLU A 126 -18.21 0.44 6.09
CA GLU A 126 -19.21 -0.19 5.23
C GLU A 126 -20.09 -1.18 5.98
N ASP A 127 -19.47 -2.12 6.71
CA ASP A 127 -20.14 -3.17 7.46
C ASP A 127 -21.07 -2.60 8.55
N CYS A 128 -20.69 -1.45 9.11
CA CYS A 128 -21.51 -0.69 10.05
C CYS A 128 -22.56 0.25 9.40
N GLY A 129 -22.73 0.18 8.07
CA GLY A 129 -23.78 0.91 7.34
C GLY A 129 -23.46 2.37 7.01
N TYR A 130 -22.21 2.80 7.15
CA TYR A 130 -21.80 4.19 6.87
C TYR A 130 -21.57 4.48 5.38
N GLN A 131 -21.50 3.48 4.52
CA GLN A 131 -21.33 3.63 3.05
C GLN A 131 -20.24 4.65 2.64
N PRO A 132 -18.98 4.49 3.10
CA PRO A 132 -17.93 5.49 2.87
C PRO A 132 -17.50 5.57 1.41
N GLY A 133 -17.03 6.74 0.99
CA GLY A 133 -16.16 6.85 -0.17
C GLY A 133 -14.74 6.42 0.18
N PHE A 134 -13.96 6.04 -0.81
CA PHE A 134 -12.54 5.73 -0.60
C PHE A 134 -11.69 5.85 -1.87
N LEU A 135 -10.39 6.07 -1.67
CA LEU A 135 -9.33 5.96 -2.66
C LEU A 135 -8.12 5.28 -2.02
N VAL A 136 -7.80 4.07 -2.45
CA VAL A 136 -6.76 3.20 -1.86
C VAL A 136 -5.86 2.65 -2.96
N GLY A 137 -4.59 2.44 -2.64
CA GLY A 137 -3.55 1.99 -3.58
C GLY A 137 -3.65 0.54 -4.05
N GLY A 138 -4.77 -0.15 -3.81
CA GLY A 138 -5.01 -1.53 -4.23
C GLY A 138 -6.51 -1.83 -4.35
N VAL A 139 -6.83 -2.95 -4.99
CA VAL A 139 -8.21 -3.43 -5.07
C VAL A 139 -8.59 -4.05 -3.73
N LEU A 140 -9.59 -3.47 -3.06
CA LEU A 140 -10.07 -3.92 -1.77
C LEU A 140 -10.85 -5.23 -1.92
N GLY A 141 -10.50 -6.26 -1.11
CA GLY A 141 -11.10 -7.60 -1.22
C GLY A 141 -12.61 -7.60 -1.05
N ASN A 142 -13.11 -6.87 -0.05
CA ASN A 142 -14.56 -6.78 0.22
C ASN A 142 -15.35 -5.96 -0.82
N PHE A 143 -14.69 -5.12 -1.63
CA PHE A 143 -15.35 -4.18 -2.55
C PHE A 143 -15.10 -4.49 -4.03
N GLY A 144 -14.00 -5.16 -4.36
CA GLY A 144 -13.60 -5.45 -5.75
C GLY A 144 -13.10 -4.25 -6.55
N VAL A 145 -12.95 -3.09 -5.94
CA VAL A 145 -12.50 -1.82 -6.55
C VAL A 145 -11.48 -1.11 -5.66
N SER A 146 -10.71 -0.18 -6.24
CA SER A 146 -9.72 0.65 -5.52
C SER A 146 -10.23 2.05 -5.17
N ALA A 147 -11.35 2.48 -5.77
CA ALA A 147 -11.94 3.79 -5.56
C ALA A 147 -13.46 3.72 -5.68
N ARG A 148 -14.15 4.47 -4.82
CA ARG A 148 -15.61 4.62 -4.79
C ARG A 148 -15.99 5.97 -4.21
N LEU A 149 -16.97 6.65 -4.79
CA LEU A 149 -17.45 7.95 -4.30
C LEU A 149 -18.13 7.84 -2.93
N GLY A 150 -18.82 6.72 -2.66
CA GLY A 150 -19.62 6.52 -1.45
C GLY A 150 -20.87 7.40 -1.40
N GLU A 151 -21.74 7.12 -0.43
CA GLU A 151 -23.04 7.82 -0.28
C GLU A 151 -23.07 8.73 0.96
N SER A 152 -22.10 8.57 1.88
CA SER A 152 -22.01 9.35 3.11
C SER A 152 -20.98 10.47 3.04
N MET A 153 -20.91 11.26 4.11
CA MET A 153 -19.88 12.29 4.24
C MET A 153 -18.47 11.74 4.52
N PHE A 154 -18.31 10.47 4.87
CA PHE A 154 -17.03 9.87 5.23
C PHE A 154 -16.25 9.44 3.98
N PHE A 155 -14.96 9.76 3.95
CA PHE A 155 -14.08 9.39 2.85
C PHE A 155 -12.73 8.89 3.39
N VAL A 156 -12.40 7.64 3.09
CA VAL A 156 -11.12 7.04 3.47
C VAL A 156 -10.11 7.21 2.34
N VAL A 157 -8.95 7.78 2.63
CA VAL A 157 -7.88 7.96 1.65
C VAL A 157 -6.57 7.39 2.14
N GLU A 158 -5.91 6.61 1.28
CA GLU A 158 -4.52 6.22 1.50
C GLU A 158 -3.62 7.43 1.26
N ALA A 159 -2.92 7.85 2.30
CA ALA A 159 -2.15 9.09 2.36
C ALA A 159 -0.67 8.80 2.11
N ASP A 160 -0.32 8.77 0.82
CA ASP A 160 1.02 8.47 0.32
C ASP A 160 1.94 9.70 0.41
N GLU A 161 3.20 9.49 0.78
CA GLU A 161 4.24 10.49 0.95
C GLU A 161 4.89 10.97 -0.36
N TYR A 162 4.63 10.32 -1.49
CA TYR A 162 5.14 10.76 -2.80
C TYR A 162 4.72 12.19 -3.14
N ASP A 163 5.55 12.89 -3.92
CA ASP A 163 5.27 14.22 -4.42
C ASP A 163 4.01 14.27 -5.32
N SER A 164 3.37 15.44 -5.38
CA SER A 164 2.07 15.62 -6.03
C SER A 164 2.17 15.70 -7.55
N ALA A 165 3.14 16.45 -8.07
CA ALA A 165 3.39 16.65 -9.50
C ALA A 165 4.77 17.27 -9.74
N PHE A 166 5.21 17.39 -11.01
CA PHE A 166 6.48 18.03 -11.34
C PHE A 166 6.57 19.49 -10.88
N PHE A 167 5.44 20.19 -10.79
CA PHE A 167 5.32 21.59 -10.36
C PHE A 167 4.96 21.76 -8.88
N ASP A 168 4.60 20.67 -8.18
CA ASP A 168 4.30 20.67 -6.74
C ASP A 168 5.02 19.50 -6.07
N LYS A 169 6.10 19.81 -5.35
CA LYS A 169 6.96 18.82 -4.67
C LYS A 169 6.54 18.52 -3.24
N ARG A 170 5.40 19.06 -2.77
CA ARG A 170 4.81 18.61 -1.51
C ARG A 170 4.25 17.21 -1.66
N SER A 171 4.33 16.42 -0.59
CA SER A 171 3.71 15.10 -0.56
C SER A 171 2.21 15.18 -0.80
N LYS A 172 1.65 14.18 -1.51
CA LYS A 172 0.22 14.11 -1.88
C LYS A 172 -0.70 14.35 -0.69
N PHE A 173 -0.38 13.76 0.45
CA PHE A 173 -1.21 13.80 1.65
C PHE A 173 -1.40 15.23 2.23
N VAL A 174 -0.53 16.18 1.94
CA VAL A 174 -0.67 17.58 2.41
C VAL A 174 -1.92 18.25 1.84
N HIS A 175 -2.40 17.76 0.68
CA HIS A 175 -3.62 18.26 0.05
C HIS A 175 -4.92 17.71 0.67
N TYR A 176 -4.88 16.60 1.45
CA TYR A 176 -6.11 15.88 1.82
C TYR A 176 -6.87 16.50 2.99
N HIS A 177 -6.22 17.33 3.80
CA HIS A 177 -6.79 18.02 4.97
C HIS A 177 -7.64 17.08 5.86
N PRO A 178 -7.04 15.98 6.38
CA PRO A 178 -7.81 14.98 7.10
C PRO A 178 -8.33 15.51 8.43
N ARG A 179 -9.54 15.10 8.80
CA ARG A 179 -10.10 15.32 10.13
C ARG A 179 -9.79 14.16 11.09
N THR A 180 -9.57 12.96 10.54
CA THR A 180 -9.03 11.80 11.25
C THR A 180 -7.77 11.36 10.52
N LEU A 181 -6.62 11.38 11.20
CA LEU A 181 -5.33 11.00 10.63
C LEU A 181 -4.75 9.81 11.39
N ILE A 182 -4.47 8.74 10.66
CA ILE A 182 -3.65 7.62 11.12
C ILE A 182 -2.23 7.82 10.59
N MET A 183 -1.25 7.69 11.48
CA MET A 183 0.17 7.58 11.15
C MET A 183 0.67 6.23 11.65
N ASN A 184 0.74 5.23 10.76
CA ASN A 184 1.03 3.84 11.15
C ASN A 184 2.46 3.64 11.69
N ASN A 185 3.44 4.21 11.02
CA ASN A 185 4.88 4.09 11.31
C ASN A 185 5.64 5.07 10.42
N LEU A 186 6.91 5.32 10.75
CA LEU A 186 7.75 6.17 9.94
C LEU A 186 9.20 5.69 9.90
N GLU A 187 9.61 5.19 8.73
CA GLU A 187 10.96 4.75 8.42
C GLU A 187 11.47 5.42 7.13
N PHE A 188 12.77 5.28 6.86
CA PHE A 188 13.34 5.79 5.62
C PHE A 188 13.00 4.87 4.44
N ASP A 189 12.25 5.39 3.49
CA ASP A 189 11.97 4.78 2.18
C ASP A 189 11.92 5.86 1.10
N HIS A 190 11.61 5.48 -0.14
CA HIS A 190 11.51 6.41 -1.28
C HIS A 190 12.77 7.25 -1.48
N ALA A 191 13.94 6.60 -1.48
CA ALA A 191 15.25 7.23 -1.70
C ALA A 191 15.38 7.93 -3.06
N ASP A 192 14.43 7.73 -3.98
CA ASP A 192 14.34 8.43 -5.27
C ASP A 192 13.89 9.90 -5.13
N ILE A 193 13.15 10.23 -4.06
CA ILE A 193 12.58 11.57 -3.83
C ILE A 193 12.99 12.18 -2.48
N PHE A 194 13.47 11.38 -1.52
CA PHE A 194 13.93 11.84 -0.21
C PHE A 194 15.39 11.50 0.02
N ASP A 195 16.16 12.47 0.49
CA ASP A 195 17.58 12.28 0.80
C ASP A 195 17.79 11.51 2.12
N ASP A 196 16.91 11.74 3.11
CA ASP A 196 17.01 11.18 4.44
C ASP A 196 15.65 11.12 5.16
N LEU A 197 15.61 10.49 6.33
CA LEU A 197 14.42 10.40 7.18
C LEU A 197 13.91 11.79 7.63
N GLU A 198 14.80 12.76 7.79
CA GLU A 198 14.41 14.14 8.16
C GLU A 198 13.59 14.83 7.06
N ALA A 199 13.90 14.55 5.80
CA ALA A 199 13.10 15.04 4.68
C ALA A 199 11.67 14.48 4.74
N ILE A 200 11.50 13.19 5.06
CA ILE A 200 10.19 12.56 5.22
C ILE A 200 9.46 13.11 6.45
N LYS A 201 10.13 13.23 7.61
CA LYS A 201 9.55 13.83 8.83
C LYS A 201 9.02 15.25 8.60
N ARG A 202 9.71 16.05 7.78
CA ARG A 202 9.21 17.40 7.39
C ARG A 202 7.87 17.31 6.67
N GLN A 203 7.71 16.38 5.72
CA GLN A 203 6.45 16.18 5.00
C GLN A 203 5.33 15.71 5.95
N PHE A 204 5.63 14.75 6.83
CA PHE A 204 4.66 14.31 7.85
C PHE A 204 4.25 15.46 8.78
N HIS A 205 5.18 16.33 9.17
CA HIS A 205 4.83 17.50 9.96
C HIS A 205 3.99 18.51 9.15
N HIS A 206 4.19 18.64 7.83
CA HIS A 206 3.27 19.42 6.99
C HIS A 206 1.87 18.82 6.98
N LEU A 207 1.73 17.48 6.95
CA LEU A 207 0.43 16.81 7.06
C LEU A 207 -0.21 17.08 8.43
N VAL A 208 0.52 16.91 9.54
CA VAL A 208 0.02 17.20 10.90
C VAL A 208 -0.57 18.62 11.01
N ARG A 209 0.06 19.61 10.37
CA ARG A 209 -0.42 21.01 10.35
C ARG A 209 -1.75 21.20 9.62
N THR A 210 -2.17 20.26 8.77
CA THR A 210 -3.44 20.34 8.04
C THR A 210 -4.60 19.73 8.81
N VAL A 211 -4.34 19.00 9.89
CA VAL A 211 -5.38 18.43 10.74
C VAL A 211 -5.99 19.54 11.62
N PRO A 212 -7.32 19.73 11.58
CA PRO A 212 -7.95 20.80 12.36
C PRO A 212 -7.92 20.51 13.87
N GLY A 213 -8.02 21.54 14.72
CA GLY A 213 -7.98 21.40 16.18
C GLY A 213 -9.08 20.51 16.77
N ASN A 214 -10.20 20.32 16.07
CA ASN A 214 -11.26 19.38 16.43
C ASN A 214 -11.13 18.03 15.68
N GLY A 215 -9.99 17.77 15.07
CA GLY A 215 -9.63 16.50 14.46
C GLY A 215 -8.93 15.59 15.44
N ARG A 216 -8.48 14.43 14.95
CA ARG A 216 -7.77 13.43 15.75
C ARG A 216 -6.61 12.83 14.98
N ILE A 217 -5.48 12.66 15.68
CA ILE A 217 -4.29 11.96 15.19
C ILE A 217 -4.10 10.67 16.00
N LEU A 218 -3.92 9.58 15.28
CA LEU A 218 -3.68 8.23 15.82
C LEU A 218 -2.27 7.78 15.43
N ALA A 219 -1.47 7.36 16.39
CA ALA A 219 -0.09 6.92 16.14
C ALA A 219 0.33 5.82 17.12
N PRO A 220 1.31 4.95 16.78
CA PRO A 220 1.90 4.03 17.74
C PRO A 220 2.77 4.82 18.75
N LYS A 221 2.66 4.46 20.04
CA LYS A 221 3.36 5.14 21.13
C LYS A 221 4.88 4.99 21.04
N GLN A 222 5.36 3.85 20.53
CA GLN A 222 6.78 3.49 20.51
C GLN A 222 7.53 3.96 19.26
N ASP A 223 6.87 4.58 18.29
CA ASP A 223 7.55 5.10 17.11
C ASP A 223 8.25 6.44 17.40
N ALA A 224 9.58 6.39 17.51
CA ALA A 224 10.40 7.55 17.85
C ALA A 224 10.36 8.64 16.73
N ALA A 225 10.25 8.23 15.46
CA ALA A 225 10.21 9.17 14.36
C ALA A 225 8.88 9.93 14.33
N LEU A 226 7.75 9.26 14.58
CA LEU A 226 6.44 9.90 14.72
C LEU A 226 6.35 10.75 15.98
N THR A 227 6.93 10.30 17.10
CA THR A 227 7.02 11.11 18.34
C THR A 227 7.76 12.42 18.08
N ASP A 228 8.89 12.37 17.36
CA ASP A 228 9.62 13.57 16.96
C ASP A 228 8.77 14.48 16.05
N VAL A 229 8.09 13.93 15.05
CA VAL A 229 7.18 14.70 14.17
C VAL A 229 6.11 15.44 14.98
N LEU A 230 5.43 14.76 15.90
CA LEU A 230 4.38 15.33 16.74
C LEU A 230 4.91 16.38 17.72
N SER A 231 6.14 16.19 18.24
CA SER A 231 6.79 17.14 19.16
C SER A 231 7.12 18.49 18.50
N ARG A 232 7.25 18.53 17.18
CA ARG A 232 7.47 19.78 16.40
C ARG A 232 6.26 20.71 16.37
N GLY A 233 5.11 20.23 16.85
CA GLY A 233 3.83 20.95 16.96
C GLY A 233 2.67 20.07 16.49
N CYS A 234 1.68 19.95 17.35
CA CYS A 234 0.40 19.27 17.08
C CYS A 234 -0.71 20.08 17.76
N TRP A 235 -1.80 20.31 17.05
CA TRP A 235 -2.91 21.16 17.50
C TRP A 235 -4.23 20.39 17.66
N SER A 236 -4.19 19.09 17.37
CA SER A 236 -5.34 18.18 17.41
C SER A 236 -5.19 17.19 18.56
N ASP A 237 -6.28 16.61 19.02
CA ASP A 237 -6.24 15.50 19.97
C ASP A 237 -5.45 14.33 19.43
N GLN A 238 -4.72 13.63 20.31
CA GLN A 238 -3.89 12.49 19.99
C GLN A 238 -4.36 11.27 20.77
N GLU A 239 -4.41 10.10 20.13
CA GLU A 239 -4.56 8.79 20.76
C GLU A 239 -3.43 7.88 20.28
N PHE A 240 -2.92 7.02 21.16
CA PHE A 240 -1.78 6.17 20.85
C PHE A 240 -2.14 4.69 20.96
N SER A 241 -1.57 3.87 20.07
CA SER A 241 -1.64 2.41 20.13
C SER A 241 -0.33 1.81 20.66
N GLY A 242 -0.38 0.53 21.06
CA GLY A 242 0.76 -0.25 21.51
C GLY A 242 0.96 -0.17 23.02
N GLN A 243 2.11 -0.62 23.51
CA GLN A 243 2.44 -0.62 24.93
C GLN A 243 2.38 0.83 25.48
N ASP A 244 1.75 1.01 26.64
CA ASP A 244 1.51 2.31 27.26
C ASP A 244 0.67 3.31 26.45
N GLY A 245 0.04 2.85 25.36
CA GLY A 245 -0.97 3.59 24.61
C GLY A 245 -2.37 3.33 25.16
N GLU A 246 -3.34 4.18 24.74
CA GLU A 246 -4.74 4.00 25.08
C GLU A 246 -5.33 2.74 24.42
N TRP A 247 -4.86 2.40 23.22
CA TRP A 247 -5.27 1.25 22.46
C TRP A 247 -4.25 0.13 22.52
N GLN A 248 -4.67 -1.04 22.99
CA GLN A 248 -3.80 -2.20 23.15
C GLN A 248 -4.44 -3.45 22.59
N ALA A 249 -3.63 -4.41 22.15
CA ALA A 249 -4.07 -5.73 21.75
C ALA A 249 -3.43 -6.79 22.66
N VAL A 250 -4.22 -7.77 23.08
CA VAL A 250 -3.76 -8.98 23.77
C VAL A 250 -3.99 -10.17 22.86
N LYS A 251 -2.92 -10.74 22.32
CA LYS A 251 -3.01 -11.90 21.41
C LYS A 251 -3.44 -13.15 22.16
N LEU A 252 -4.46 -13.81 21.63
CA LEU A 252 -4.95 -15.12 22.07
C LEU A 252 -4.38 -16.25 21.20
N SER A 253 -3.92 -15.93 19.98
CA SER A 253 -3.17 -16.84 19.10
C SER A 253 -1.78 -16.27 18.80
N LYS A 254 -0.80 -17.18 18.63
CA LYS A 254 0.60 -16.80 18.38
C LYS A 254 0.78 -16.02 17.07
N ASP A 255 -0.02 -16.36 16.06
CA ASP A 255 0.04 -15.78 14.72
C ASP A 255 -0.74 -14.47 14.56
N GLY A 256 -1.45 -14.01 15.61
CA GLY A 256 -2.25 -12.79 15.58
C GLY A 256 -3.62 -12.94 14.90
N SER A 257 -4.05 -14.17 14.57
CA SER A 257 -5.38 -14.42 13.99
C SER A 257 -6.52 -14.29 15.00
N HIS A 258 -6.22 -14.24 16.30
CA HIS A 258 -7.19 -14.06 17.37
C HIS A 258 -6.58 -13.19 18.47
N PHE A 259 -7.25 -12.07 18.80
CA PHE A 259 -6.78 -11.12 19.82
C PHE A 259 -7.92 -10.30 20.40
N GLU A 260 -7.72 -9.86 21.64
CA GLU A 260 -8.59 -8.89 22.31
C GLU A 260 -8.14 -7.46 22.03
N VAL A 261 -9.10 -6.55 21.93
CA VAL A 261 -8.86 -5.11 21.83
C VAL A 261 -9.20 -4.44 23.15
N TRP A 262 -8.27 -3.67 23.66
CA TRP A 262 -8.37 -2.96 24.93
C TRP A 262 -8.26 -1.45 24.70
N LEU A 263 -9.12 -0.68 25.36
CA LEU A 263 -9.11 0.77 25.36
C LEU A 263 -9.03 1.27 26.78
N GLN A 264 -7.97 2.02 27.14
CA GLN A 264 -7.74 2.59 28.48
C GLN A 264 -7.86 1.56 29.62
N GLY A 265 -7.41 0.33 29.37
CA GLY A 265 -7.41 -0.75 30.34
C GLY A 265 -8.73 -1.54 30.44
N GLU A 266 -9.71 -1.26 29.60
CA GLU A 266 -10.95 -2.02 29.48
C GLU A 266 -10.98 -2.82 28.17
N GLN A 267 -11.37 -4.09 28.22
CA GLN A 267 -11.60 -4.90 27.02
C GLN A 267 -12.86 -4.41 26.32
N VAL A 268 -12.71 -3.99 25.06
CA VAL A 268 -13.78 -3.40 24.26
C VAL A 268 -14.22 -4.24 23.05
N GLY A 269 -13.52 -5.35 22.79
CA GLY A 269 -13.88 -6.27 21.72
C GLY A 269 -12.86 -7.38 21.53
N THR A 270 -13.16 -8.30 20.62
CA THR A 270 -12.29 -9.40 20.22
C THR A 270 -12.35 -9.56 18.70
N VAL A 271 -11.22 -9.73 18.07
CA VAL A 271 -11.10 -9.98 16.62
C VAL A 271 -10.64 -11.41 16.40
N GLN A 272 -11.35 -12.12 15.53
CA GLN A 272 -10.95 -13.44 15.02
C GLN A 272 -11.10 -13.41 13.50
N TRP A 273 -9.99 -13.62 12.78
CA TRP A 273 -9.90 -13.46 11.33
C TRP A 273 -8.87 -14.42 10.71
N ASP A 274 -8.73 -14.39 9.37
CA ASP A 274 -7.77 -15.23 8.64
C ASP A 274 -6.40 -14.56 8.45
N LEU A 275 -6.25 -13.29 8.83
CA LEU A 275 -4.98 -12.58 8.71
C LEU A 275 -4.00 -13.02 9.79
N VAL A 276 -2.71 -12.89 9.47
CA VAL A 276 -1.62 -13.25 10.37
C VAL A 276 -0.58 -12.13 10.45
N GLY A 277 0.21 -12.16 11.53
CA GLY A 277 1.29 -11.22 11.79
C GLY A 277 0.88 -10.04 12.68
N ASP A 278 1.81 -9.66 13.56
CA ASP A 278 1.60 -8.61 14.55
C ASP A 278 1.29 -7.25 13.89
N HIS A 279 1.91 -6.98 12.72
CA HIS A 279 1.64 -5.78 11.96
C HIS A 279 0.17 -5.64 11.52
N ASN A 280 -0.54 -6.75 11.27
CA ASN A 280 -1.97 -6.69 10.97
C ASN A 280 -2.81 -6.43 12.22
N VAL A 281 -2.37 -6.91 13.38
CA VAL A 281 -2.99 -6.55 14.68
C VAL A 281 -2.85 -5.05 14.94
N ASP A 282 -1.66 -4.49 14.72
CA ASP A 282 -1.41 -3.05 14.86
C ASP A 282 -2.25 -2.24 13.86
N ASN A 283 -2.32 -2.65 12.59
CA ASN A 283 -3.17 -2.03 11.58
C ASN A 283 -4.66 -2.03 12.01
N ALA A 284 -5.12 -3.13 12.61
CA ALA A 284 -6.50 -3.25 13.11
C ALA A 284 -6.78 -2.28 14.25
N LEU A 285 -5.87 -2.16 15.25
CA LEU A 285 -6.03 -1.20 16.34
C LEU A 285 -6.20 0.23 15.82
N MET A 286 -5.38 0.62 14.83
CA MET A 286 -5.45 1.95 14.22
C MET A 286 -6.76 2.16 13.46
N ALA A 287 -7.23 1.15 12.71
CA ALA A 287 -8.49 1.23 11.97
C ALA A 287 -9.70 1.30 12.92
N ILE A 288 -9.71 0.50 14.00
CA ILE A 288 -10.76 0.52 15.04
C ILE A 288 -10.79 1.89 15.73
N ALA A 289 -9.63 2.43 16.13
CA ALA A 289 -9.52 3.73 16.77
C ALA A 289 -10.02 4.87 15.88
N ALA A 290 -9.71 4.82 14.58
CA ALA A 290 -10.19 5.79 13.60
C ALA A 290 -11.71 5.69 13.36
N ALA A 291 -12.24 4.47 13.29
CA ALA A 291 -13.67 4.23 13.15
C ALA A 291 -14.44 4.74 14.38
N ARG A 292 -13.89 4.56 15.60
CA ARG A 292 -14.47 5.12 16.82
C ARG A 292 -14.57 6.66 16.78
N HIS A 293 -13.61 7.34 16.19
CA HIS A 293 -13.67 8.81 16.07
C HIS A 293 -14.85 9.30 15.22
N VAL A 294 -15.38 8.48 14.34
CA VAL A 294 -16.57 8.81 13.52
C VAL A 294 -17.85 8.13 14.01
N GLY A 295 -17.82 7.52 15.21
CA GLY A 295 -19.01 7.02 15.90
C GLY A 295 -19.27 5.52 15.85
N VAL A 296 -18.38 4.72 15.24
CA VAL A 296 -18.45 3.25 15.30
C VAL A 296 -17.96 2.78 16.65
N THR A 297 -18.75 1.96 17.36
CA THR A 297 -18.29 1.39 18.63
C THR A 297 -17.20 0.32 18.39
N PRO A 298 -16.23 0.16 19.30
CA PRO A 298 -15.11 -0.78 19.10
C PRO A 298 -15.54 -2.23 18.93
N ASP A 299 -16.60 -2.68 19.60
CA ASP A 299 -17.17 -4.02 19.49
C ASP A 299 -17.67 -4.30 18.06
N LEU A 300 -18.44 -3.37 17.47
CA LEU A 300 -18.91 -3.48 16.08
C LEU A 300 -17.74 -3.44 15.09
N ALA A 301 -16.73 -2.61 15.34
CA ALA A 301 -15.54 -2.58 14.51
C ALA A 301 -14.76 -3.90 14.56
N CYS A 302 -14.65 -4.53 15.73
CA CYS A 302 -14.04 -5.86 15.88
C CYS A 302 -14.85 -6.95 15.14
N GLU A 303 -16.17 -6.94 15.24
CA GLU A 303 -17.05 -7.87 14.51
C GLU A 303 -16.90 -7.71 12.99
N ALA A 304 -16.84 -6.46 12.50
CA ALA A 304 -16.62 -6.17 11.09
C ALA A 304 -15.30 -6.76 10.60
N LEU A 305 -14.21 -6.64 11.38
CA LEU A 305 -12.90 -7.19 11.02
C LEU A 305 -12.90 -8.72 10.96
N GLY A 306 -13.77 -9.41 11.66
CA GLY A 306 -13.97 -10.86 11.51
C GLY A 306 -14.48 -11.27 10.11
N ARG A 307 -15.02 -10.33 9.33
CA ARG A 307 -15.48 -10.51 7.95
C ARG A 307 -14.61 -9.79 6.90
N PHE A 308 -13.47 -9.27 7.32
CA PHE A 308 -12.55 -8.53 6.45
C PHE A 308 -11.82 -9.48 5.49
N ILE A 309 -11.82 -9.11 4.23
CA ILE A 309 -11.05 -9.79 3.16
C ILE A 309 -9.92 -8.86 2.75
N ASN A 310 -8.68 -9.31 2.95
CA ASN A 310 -7.49 -8.50 2.65
C ASN A 310 -7.40 -8.10 1.17
N THR A 311 -6.63 -7.08 0.89
CA THR A 311 -6.26 -6.70 -0.47
C THR A 311 -5.39 -7.79 -1.10
N LYS A 312 -5.44 -7.92 -2.41
CA LYS A 312 -4.56 -8.82 -3.15
C LYS A 312 -3.09 -8.51 -2.86
N ARG A 313 -2.25 -9.52 -2.97
CA ARG A 313 -0.80 -9.44 -2.76
C ARG A 313 -0.40 -9.04 -1.32
N ARG A 314 -1.15 -9.51 -0.31
CA ARG A 314 -0.86 -9.39 1.13
C ARG A 314 -0.95 -10.77 1.75
N LEU A 315 0.16 -11.52 1.67
CA LEU A 315 0.24 -12.96 2.01
C LEU A 315 -0.87 -13.77 1.32
N GLU A 316 -1.15 -13.42 0.05
CA GLU A 316 -2.22 -14.04 -0.74
C GLU A 316 -1.83 -15.44 -1.17
N LEU A 317 -2.61 -16.46 -0.81
CA LEU A 317 -2.43 -17.81 -1.31
C LEU A 317 -2.79 -17.87 -2.80
N LYS A 318 -1.80 -18.11 -3.66
CA LYS A 318 -2.00 -18.23 -5.12
C LYS A 318 -2.42 -19.65 -5.54
N GLY A 319 -2.05 -20.64 -4.75
CA GLY A 319 -2.42 -22.03 -4.98
C GLY A 319 -1.63 -22.98 -4.10
N GLU A 320 -2.09 -24.22 -4.04
CA GLU A 320 -1.43 -25.33 -3.37
C GLU A 320 -1.35 -26.52 -4.33
N ILE A 321 -0.15 -27.01 -4.61
CA ILE A 321 0.14 -28.10 -5.52
C ILE A 321 0.97 -29.15 -4.78
N ASN A 322 0.52 -30.39 -4.73
CA ASN A 322 1.22 -31.52 -4.08
C ASN A 322 1.58 -31.24 -2.60
N GLY A 323 0.75 -30.46 -1.90
CA GLY A 323 1.00 -30.05 -0.52
C GLY A 323 2.02 -28.91 -0.38
N VAL A 324 2.44 -28.26 -1.48
CA VAL A 324 3.28 -27.07 -1.50
C VAL A 324 2.40 -25.84 -1.73
N ALA A 325 2.38 -24.93 -0.76
CA ALA A 325 1.62 -23.68 -0.86
C ALA A 325 2.49 -22.54 -1.44
N VAL A 326 1.94 -21.75 -2.36
CA VAL A 326 2.60 -20.59 -2.97
C VAL A 326 1.84 -19.33 -2.62
N TYR A 327 2.52 -18.39 -1.95
CA TYR A 327 1.98 -17.09 -1.53
C TYR A 327 2.58 -15.94 -2.32
N ASP A 328 1.82 -14.88 -2.52
CA ASP A 328 2.23 -13.60 -3.09
C ASP A 328 2.15 -12.50 -2.02
N ASP A 329 3.23 -11.74 -1.85
CA ASP A 329 3.27 -10.59 -0.96
C ASP A 329 3.96 -9.39 -1.60
N PHE A 330 3.49 -8.20 -1.28
CA PHE A 330 4.03 -6.94 -1.80
C PHE A 330 5.24 -6.43 -1.00
N ALA A 331 5.68 -7.14 0.05
CA ALA A 331 6.81 -6.73 0.88
C ALA A 331 8.07 -6.52 0.05
N HIS A 332 8.68 -5.34 0.22
CA HIS A 332 9.86 -4.90 -0.51
C HIS A 332 10.80 -4.00 0.32
N HIS A 333 10.54 -3.89 1.61
CA HIS A 333 11.36 -3.21 2.61
C HIS A 333 11.76 -4.22 3.69
N PRO A 334 12.98 -4.19 4.28
CA PRO A 334 13.42 -5.17 5.27
C PRO A 334 12.44 -5.39 6.40
N THR A 335 11.89 -4.31 6.98
CA THR A 335 10.87 -4.40 8.04
C THR A 335 9.63 -5.16 7.58
N ALA A 336 9.08 -4.85 6.40
CA ALA A 336 7.91 -5.53 5.86
C ALA A 336 8.19 -7.02 5.56
N ILE A 337 9.38 -7.33 5.00
CA ILE A 337 9.83 -8.71 4.74
C ILE A 337 9.90 -9.50 6.05
N GLU A 338 10.56 -8.95 7.08
CA GLU A 338 10.69 -9.60 8.38
C GLU A 338 9.32 -9.87 9.03
N LEU A 339 8.42 -8.88 9.02
CA LEU A 339 7.09 -9.00 9.61
C LEU A 339 6.21 -10.02 8.88
N THR A 340 6.26 -10.05 7.55
CA THR A 340 5.51 -11.02 6.73
C THR A 340 6.02 -12.44 6.98
N LEU A 341 7.35 -12.64 6.99
CA LEU A 341 7.95 -13.94 7.28
C LEU A 341 7.66 -14.41 8.72
N ALA A 342 7.73 -13.52 9.70
CA ALA A 342 7.40 -13.85 11.09
C ALA A 342 5.92 -14.25 11.24
N GLY A 343 5.01 -13.54 10.57
CA GLY A 343 3.59 -13.89 10.52
C GLY A 343 3.36 -15.28 9.91
N LEU A 344 3.99 -15.56 8.77
CA LEU A 344 3.89 -16.88 8.12
C LEU A 344 4.49 -17.98 9.01
N ARG A 345 5.66 -17.76 9.61
CA ARG A 345 6.31 -18.71 10.54
C ARG A 345 5.41 -19.02 11.75
N ASN A 346 4.77 -18.02 12.34
CA ASN A 346 3.85 -18.23 13.46
C ASN A 346 2.61 -19.04 13.06
N LYS A 347 2.15 -18.90 11.81
CA LYS A 347 1.01 -19.64 11.25
C LYS A 347 1.36 -21.11 10.98
N VAL A 348 2.52 -21.35 10.37
CA VAL A 348 2.83 -22.69 9.83
C VAL A 348 3.72 -23.55 10.75
N GLY A 349 4.23 -22.95 11.85
CA GLY A 349 5.10 -23.63 12.81
C GLY A 349 6.43 -24.06 12.18
N ASP A 350 6.77 -25.34 12.31
CA ASP A 350 8.05 -25.91 11.85
C ASP A 350 8.06 -26.30 10.37
N LYS A 351 6.99 -26.02 9.60
CA LYS A 351 6.97 -26.29 8.16
C LYS A 351 8.03 -25.48 7.45
N LYS A 352 8.64 -26.07 6.42
CA LYS A 352 9.68 -25.41 5.63
C LYS A 352 9.13 -24.16 4.92
N ILE A 353 9.80 -23.02 5.10
CA ILE A 353 9.53 -21.77 4.39
C ILE A 353 10.66 -21.49 3.41
N ILE A 354 10.33 -21.36 2.14
CA ILE A 354 11.22 -20.84 1.10
C ILE A 354 10.83 -19.38 0.83
N ALA A 355 11.72 -18.44 1.18
CA ALA A 355 11.55 -17.02 0.86
C ALA A 355 12.12 -16.72 -0.52
N VAL A 356 11.31 -16.11 -1.39
CA VAL A 356 11.67 -15.73 -2.76
C VAL A 356 11.53 -14.22 -2.90
N LEU A 357 12.61 -13.50 -3.21
CA LEU A 357 12.62 -12.04 -3.23
C LEU A 357 13.17 -11.48 -4.54
N GLU A 358 12.45 -10.48 -5.11
CA GLU A 358 12.93 -9.61 -6.17
C GLU A 358 13.18 -8.19 -5.61
N PRO A 359 14.44 -7.71 -5.54
CA PRO A 359 14.74 -6.33 -5.19
C PRO A 359 14.37 -5.40 -6.34
N ARG A 360 13.23 -4.69 -6.26
CA ARG A 360 12.70 -3.93 -7.39
C ARG A 360 12.34 -2.47 -7.07
N SER A 361 11.96 -2.14 -5.83
CA SER A 361 11.60 -0.75 -5.48
C SER A 361 12.77 0.21 -5.75
N ALA A 362 12.48 1.51 -5.91
CA ALA A 362 13.50 2.53 -6.14
C ALA A 362 14.59 2.51 -5.06
N THR A 363 14.21 2.37 -3.80
CA THR A 363 15.11 2.27 -2.65
C THR A 363 15.97 1.00 -2.71
N MET A 364 15.33 -0.16 -3.02
CA MET A 364 16.05 -1.43 -3.18
C MET A 364 17.04 -1.40 -4.35
N LYS A 365 16.64 -0.82 -5.50
CA LYS A 365 17.54 -0.68 -6.67
C LYS A 365 18.81 0.11 -6.35
N ARG A 366 18.72 1.11 -5.49
CA ARG A 366 19.87 1.91 -5.02
C ARG A 366 20.73 1.18 -3.99
N GLY A 367 20.31 0.01 -3.49
CA GLY A 367 21.04 -0.79 -2.51
C GLY A 367 21.06 -0.20 -1.10
N VAL A 368 20.14 0.73 -0.78
CA VAL A 368 20.06 1.40 0.53
C VAL A 368 19.94 0.39 1.68
N HIS A 369 19.18 -0.68 1.46
CA HIS A 369 18.87 -1.68 2.49
C HIS A 369 19.68 -2.98 2.35
N LYS A 370 20.67 -3.06 1.45
CA LYS A 370 21.38 -4.33 1.19
C LYS A 370 22.02 -4.94 2.44
N GLU A 371 22.49 -4.12 3.39
CA GLU A 371 23.16 -4.57 4.60
C GLU A 371 22.20 -5.17 5.64
N THR A 372 20.91 -4.76 5.61
CA THR A 372 19.88 -5.24 6.55
C THR A 372 19.01 -6.34 5.95
N LEU A 373 19.10 -6.55 4.64
CA LEU A 373 18.22 -7.44 3.90
C LEU A 373 18.38 -8.91 4.32
N ALA A 374 19.61 -9.39 4.51
CA ALA A 374 19.87 -10.76 4.95
C ALA A 374 19.25 -11.05 6.33
N ALA A 375 19.34 -10.09 7.25
CA ALA A 375 18.77 -10.21 8.59
C ALA A 375 17.23 -10.30 8.55
N SER A 376 16.57 -9.60 7.65
CA SER A 376 15.10 -9.63 7.50
C SER A 376 14.56 -10.96 7.01
N LEU A 377 15.42 -11.81 6.41
CA LEU A 377 15.07 -13.11 5.86
C LEU A 377 15.27 -14.28 6.83
N LYS A 378 15.73 -14.02 8.07
CA LYS A 378 16.12 -15.05 9.07
C LYS A 378 15.06 -16.08 9.43
N GLN A 379 13.76 -15.77 9.22
CA GLN A 379 12.65 -16.67 9.53
C GLN A 379 12.38 -17.72 8.42
N ALA A 380 13.02 -17.59 7.26
CA ALA A 380 12.97 -18.57 6.19
C ALA A 380 14.00 -19.69 6.42
N ASP A 381 13.68 -20.92 5.96
CA ASP A 381 14.61 -22.06 6.00
C ASP A 381 15.55 -22.04 4.80
N GLU A 382 15.08 -21.56 3.65
CA GLU A 382 15.88 -21.31 2.45
C GLU A 382 15.50 -19.95 1.82
N VAL A 383 16.45 -19.31 1.19
CA VAL A 383 16.29 -17.98 0.57
C VAL A 383 16.65 -18.06 -0.91
N PHE A 384 15.81 -17.48 -1.75
CA PHE A 384 16.04 -17.32 -3.18
C PHE A 384 15.97 -15.83 -3.55
N LEU A 385 17.08 -15.28 -4.03
CA LEU A 385 17.21 -13.89 -4.42
C LEU A 385 17.37 -13.78 -5.94
N TYR A 386 16.43 -13.12 -6.58
CA TYR A 386 16.48 -12.86 -8.02
C TYR A 386 17.33 -11.62 -8.30
N GLN A 387 18.24 -11.70 -9.30
CA GLN A 387 19.08 -10.61 -9.77
C GLN A 387 18.43 -9.94 -10.98
N PRO A 388 17.60 -8.89 -10.83
CA PRO A 388 17.08 -8.18 -11.99
C PRO A 388 18.17 -7.32 -12.65
N GLU A 389 18.11 -7.15 -13.97
CA GLU A 389 19.03 -6.28 -14.72
C GLU A 389 19.03 -4.82 -14.21
N SER A 390 17.93 -4.40 -13.57
CA SER A 390 17.72 -3.01 -13.14
C SER A 390 18.47 -2.60 -11.87
N ILE A 391 19.17 -3.52 -11.19
CA ILE A 391 19.95 -3.20 -9.97
C ILE A 391 21.45 -3.22 -10.27
N ALA A 392 22.17 -2.23 -9.70
CA ALA A 392 23.61 -2.08 -9.91
C ALA A 392 24.48 -2.84 -8.89
N TRP A 393 23.87 -3.45 -7.86
CA TRP A 393 24.55 -4.22 -6.82
C TRP A 393 24.22 -5.72 -6.96
N SER A 394 25.06 -6.57 -6.39
CA SER A 394 24.92 -8.02 -6.51
C SER A 394 24.07 -8.59 -5.35
N VAL A 395 23.00 -9.34 -5.68
CA VAL A 395 22.25 -10.09 -4.67
C VAL A 395 23.07 -11.22 -4.04
N GLN A 396 24.17 -11.62 -4.69
CA GLN A 396 25.13 -12.59 -4.15
C GLN A 396 25.76 -12.10 -2.85
N ASP A 397 25.99 -10.78 -2.71
CA ASP A 397 26.54 -10.18 -1.49
C ASP A 397 25.58 -10.35 -0.32
N VAL A 398 24.27 -10.26 -0.55
CA VAL A 398 23.23 -10.51 0.45
C VAL A 398 23.12 -12.00 0.74
N ALA A 399 23.13 -12.85 -0.28
CA ALA A 399 23.10 -14.31 -0.11
C ALA A 399 24.24 -14.81 0.78
N ALA A 400 25.45 -14.25 0.60
CA ALA A 400 26.63 -14.58 1.41
C ALA A 400 26.50 -14.19 2.88
N GLN A 401 25.61 -13.26 3.23
CA GLN A 401 25.33 -12.82 4.61
C GLN A 401 24.19 -13.60 5.27
N CYS A 402 23.39 -14.38 4.52
CA CYS A 402 22.34 -15.22 5.05
C CYS A 402 22.93 -16.37 5.89
N GLN A 403 22.29 -16.66 7.03
CA GLN A 403 22.70 -17.79 7.89
C GLN A 403 22.17 -19.14 7.36
N GLN A 404 21.04 -19.13 6.70
CA GLN A 404 20.43 -20.27 6.04
C GLN A 404 20.90 -20.39 4.58
N PRO A 405 20.69 -21.56 3.92
CA PRO A 405 21.01 -21.72 2.51
C PRO A 405 20.36 -20.63 1.65
N ALA A 406 21.17 -19.94 0.86
CA ALA A 406 20.71 -18.86 -0.01
C ALA A 406 21.20 -19.07 -1.44
N PHE A 407 20.31 -18.87 -2.41
CA PHE A 407 20.52 -19.13 -3.84
C PHE A 407 20.19 -17.87 -4.63
N THR A 408 20.95 -17.64 -5.71
CA THR A 408 20.75 -16.49 -6.59
C THR A 408 20.62 -16.93 -8.03
N SER A 409 19.88 -16.20 -8.85
CA SER A 409 19.82 -16.38 -10.31
C SER A 409 19.35 -15.08 -10.95
N ASP A 410 19.78 -14.85 -12.19
CA ASP A 410 19.31 -13.81 -13.11
C ASP A 410 18.42 -14.38 -14.22
N ASN A 411 18.19 -15.71 -14.22
CA ASN A 411 17.33 -16.40 -15.16
C ASN A 411 16.11 -16.95 -14.45
N ILE A 412 14.92 -16.45 -14.80
CA ILE A 412 13.67 -16.78 -14.11
C ILE A 412 13.29 -18.26 -14.24
N ASP A 413 13.57 -18.92 -15.37
CA ASP A 413 13.15 -20.30 -15.59
C ASP A 413 14.05 -21.27 -14.79
N GLN A 414 15.37 -21.01 -14.72
CA GLN A 414 16.28 -21.74 -13.82
C GLN A 414 15.95 -21.48 -12.35
N PHE A 415 15.61 -20.26 -12.01
CA PHE A 415 15.23 -19.86 -10.67
C PHE A 415 14.01 -20.65 -10.20
N VAL A 416 12.96 -20.69 -11.00
CA VAL A 416 11.72 -21.45 -10.73
C VAL A 416 12.01 -22.96 -10.63
N ALA A 417 12.79 -23.52 -11.56
CA ALA A 417 13.15 -24.94 -11.53
C ALA A 417 13.90 -25.34 -10.24
N ASN A 418 14.85 -24.50 -9.80
CA ASN A 418 15.61 -24.73 -8.57
C ASN A 418 14.71 -24.65 -7.32
N ILE A 419 13.76 -23.73 -7.26
CA ILE A 419 12.79 -23.63 -6.16
C ILE A 419 11.90 -24.89 -6.13
N ALA A 420 11.33 -25.26 -7.27
CA ALA A 420 10.43 -26.41 -7.38
C ALA A 420 11.13 -27.73 -6.99
N GLN A 421 12.40 -27.92 -7.35
CA GLN A 421 13.19 -29.09 -7.01
C GLN A 421 13.43 -29.26 -5.49
N ARG A 422 13.43 -28.14 -4.74
CA ARG A 422 13.68 -28.12 -3.30
C ARG A 422 12.40 -28.13 -2.47
N ALA A 423 11.27 -27.89 -3.09
CA ALA A 423 9.97 -27.92 -2.45
C ALA A 423 9.50 -29.36 -2.27
N GLU A 424 9.10 -29.71 -1.05
CA GLU A 424 8.51 -30.99 -0.67
C GLU A 424 7.12 -30.75 -0.04
N ALA A 425 6.32 -31.81 0.12
CA ALA A 425 5.01 -31.66 0.74
C ALA A 425 5.11 -31.00 2.11
N GLY A 426 4.32 -29.97 2.34
CA GLY A 426 4.35 -29.11 3.51
C GLY A 426 5.13 -27.80 3.33
N THR A 427 5.95 -27.67 2.27
CA THR A 427 6.71 -26.43 2.00
C THR A 427 5.77 -25.25 1.73
N GLN A 428 6.15 -24.09 2.27
CA GLN A 428 5.50 -22.80 2.08
C GLN A 428 6.43 -21.89 1.27
N ILE A 429 6.08 -21.57 0.05
CA ILE A 429 6.86 -20.66 -0.82
C ILE A 429 6.25 -19.27 -0.72
N LEU A 430 7.00 -18.31 -0.18
CA LEU A 430 6.59 -16.91 -0.07
C LEU A 430 7.33 -16.08 -1.10
N VAL A 431 6.62 -15.58 -2.11
CA VAL A 431 7.15 -14.70 -3.15
C VAL A 431 6.90 -13.26 -2.76
N MET A 432 7.96 -12.46 -2.68
CA MET A 432 7.93 -11.05 -2.27
C MET A 432 8.48 -10.16 -3.38
N SER A 433 7.62 -9.27 -3.90
CA SER A 433 7.98 -8.27 -4.92
C SER A 433 6.92 -7.18 -5.01
N ASN A 434 7.31 -5.94 -5.28
CA ASN A 434 6.37 -4.87 -5.62
C ASN A 434 6.09 -4.75 -7.13
N GLY A 435 6.52 -5.72 -7.94
CA GLY A 435 6.29 -5.80 -9.39
C GLY A 435 5.61 -7.09 -9.83
N GLY A 436 5.59 -7.32 -11.14
CA GLY A 436 4.99 -8.52 -11.74
C GLY A 436 5.86 -9.77 -11.67
N PHE A 437 7.14 -9.62 -11.37
CA PHE A 437 8.15 -10.67 -11.22
C PHE A 437 8.05 -11.75 -12.32
N GLU A 438 7.96 -11.29 -13.57
CA GLU A 438 7.87 -12.12 -14.78
C GLU A 438 6.85 -13.27 -14.72
N GLY A 439 5.78 -13.08 -13.92
CA GLY A 439 4.72 -14.08 -13.75
C GLY A 439 5.15 -15.31 -12.94
N ILE A 440 6.13 -15.16 -12.05
CA ILE A 440 6.74 -16.27 -11.27
C ILE A 440 5.72 -17.16 -10.58
N HIS A 441 4.60 -16.65 -10.08
CA HIS A 441 3.59 -17.45 -9.38
C HIS A 441 3.01 -18.56 -10.28
N GLY A 442 2.59 -18.20 -11.50
CA GLY A 442 2.08 -19.16 -12.49
C GLY A 442 3.15 -20.18 -12.90
N LYS A 443 4.39 -19.71 -13.11
CA LYS A 443 5.53 -20.59 -13.45
C LYS A 443 5.83 -21.57 -12.31
N LEU A 444 5.80 -21.14 -11.04
CA LEU A 444 6.00 -22.03 -9.88
C LEU A 444 4.91 -23.07 -9.78
N LEU A 445 3.64 -22.69 -9.88
CA LEU A 445 2.52 -23.65 -9.82
C LEU A 445 2.65 -24.70 -10.93
N THR A 446 2.95 -24.28 -12.17
CA THR A 446 3.18 -25.21 -13.29
C THR A 446 4.40 -26.12 -13.07
N ALA A 447 5.51 -25.59 -12.54
CA ALA A 447 6.70 -26.39 -12.27
C ALA A 447 6.45 -27.42 -11.17
N LEU A 448 5.69 -27.08 -10.12
CA LEU A 448 5.30 -28.02 -9.05
C LEU A 448 4.36 -29.14 -9.54
N GLU A 449 3.46 -28.86 -10.48
CA GLU A 449 2.63 -29.87 -11.14
C GLU A 449 3.47 -30.88 -11.92
N ASN A 450 4.53 -30.39 -12.61
CA ASN A 450 5.39 -31.22 -13.45
C ASN A 450 6.44 -32.01 -12.65
N SER A 451 6.79 -31.61 -11.43
CA SER A 451 7.80 -32.29 -10.60
C SER A 451 7.32 -33.61 -10.03
N THR A 452 6.07 -33.98 -10.20
CA THR A 452 5.48 -35.26 -9.75
C THR A 452 5.50 -36.38 -10.83
N ARG A 453 6.10 -36.10 -11.97
CA ARG A 453 6.32 -37.07 -13.06
C ARG A 453 7.79 -37.45 -13.12
#